data_53c4167b8b20625a52e8720a30e7924d
#
_entry.id   53c4167b8b20625a52e8720a30e7924d
#
_cell.length_a   1.000
_cell.length_b   1.000
_cell.length_c   1.000
_cell.angle_alpha   90.00
_cell.angle_beta   90.00
_cell.angle_gamma   90.00
#
_symmetry.space_group_name_H-M   'P 1'
#
loop_
_entity.id
_entity.type
_entity.pdbx_description
1 polymer ?
#
loop_
_entity_poly.entity_id
_entity_poly.type
_entity_poly.pdbx_seq_one_letter_code
_entity_poly.pdbx_strand_id
1 'polypeptide(L)'
;MNLLDDLDKELNNYIMRCREWYGWHFPELSKIITDNLAFVRTVEVMGTRDNAKHVDLSDILPEEVEEKVKEAAEISMGTEISDEDILNIKHLCIQVVEIQEYRTQLYEYLKNRMIAIAPNLTILVGELVGARLISHAGSLMNLAKHPASTVQILGAEKALFKVSRSTSYSPRNDDFFKNTSSIYLIVLIIADDDVFVIVTLIISPNSI
;
A
#
# COMPACT_ATOMS: atom_id res chain seq x y z
N MET A 1 2.36 2.65 12.82
CA MET A 1 2.78 2.26 11.46
C MET A 1 2.79 0.74 11.28
N ASN A 2 3.49 -0.03 12.12
CA ASN A 2 3.56 -1.49 11.99
C ASN A 2 2.18 -2.15 11.84
N LEU A 3 1.19 -1.73 12.62
CA LEU A 3 -0.17 -2.26 12.52
C LEU A 3 -0.79 -2.04 11.14
N LEU A 4 -0.58 -0.86 10.52
CA LEU A 4 -1.09 -0.56 9.19
C LEU A 4 -0.40 -1.42 8.12
N ASP A 5 0.92 -1.60 8.23
CA ASP A 5 1.70 -2.46 7.33
C ASP A 5 1.32 -3.95 7.49
N ASP A 6 0.98 -4.38 8.70
CA ASP A 6 0.50 -5.75 8.97
C ASP A 6 -0.91 -5.97 8.42
N LEU A 7 -1.81 -4.99 8.58
CA LEU A 7 -3.14 -5.03 7.96
C LEU A 7 -3.07 -5.10 6.43
N ASP A 8 -2.15 -4.36 5.80
CA ASP A 8 -1.94 -4.41 4.35
C ASP A 8 -1.48 -5.80 3.89
N LYS A 9 -0.62 -6.47 4.66
CA LYS A 9 -0.19 -7.85 4.36
C LYS A 9 -1.32 -8.85 4.51
N GLU A 10 -2.07 -8.77 5.61
CA GLU A 10 -3.19 -9.66 5.86
C GLU A 10 -4.28 -9.49 4.80
N LEU A 11 -4.61 -8.24 4.47
CA LEU A 11 -5.59 -7.93 3.43
C LEU A 11 -5.17 -8.53 2.08
N ASN A 12 -3.91 -8.36 1.68
CA ASN A 12 -3.40 -8.98 0.45
C ASN A 12 -3.47 -10.51 0.51
N ASN A 13 -3.14 -11.13 1.64
CA ASN A 13 -3.22 -12.57 1.80
C ASN A 13 -4.67 -13.07 1.66
N TYR A 14 -5.63 -12.44 2.31
CA TYR A 14 -7.04 -12.82 2.21
C TYR A 14 -7.60 -12.63 0.79
N ILE A 15 -7.27 -11.54 0.13
CA ILE A 15 -7.67 -11.29 -1.26
C ILE A 15 -7.08 -12.36 -2.19
N MET A 16 -5.82 -12.70 -2.03
CA MET A 16 -5.17 -13.75 -2.83
C MET A 16 -5.85 -15.11 -2.62
N ARG A 17 -6.26 -15.44 -1.39
CA ARG A 17 -7.03 -16.66 -1.11
C ARG A 17 -8.43 -16.61 -1.75
N CYS A 18 -9.13 -15.47 -1.66
CA CYS A 18 -10.39 -15.27 -2.36
C CYS A 18 -10.24 -15.52 -3.87
N ARG A 19 -9.23 -14.93 -4.50
CA ARG A 19 -8.96 -15.11 -5.92
C ARG A 19 -8.64 -16.55 -6.29
N GLU A 20 -7.86 -17.23 -5.48
CA GLU A 20 -7.46 -18.62 -5.68
C GLU A 20 -8.68 -19.55 -5.58
N TRP A 21 -9.48 -19.43 -4.53
CA TRP A 21 -10.63 -20.31 -4.32
C TRP A 21 -11.75 -20.05 -5.31
N TYR A 22 -12.09 -18.80 -5.56
CA TYR A 22 -13.11 -18.44 -6.54
C TYR A 22 -12.65 -18.69 -7.98
N GLY A 23 -11.35 -18.64 -8.26
CA GLY A 23 -10.77 -18.91 -9.56
C GLY A 23 -11.00 -20.35 -10.07
N TRP A 24 -11.30 -21.31 -9.21
CA TRP A 24 -11.70 -22.66 -9.62
C TRP A 24 -13.10 -22.67 -10.23
N HIS A 25 -13.97 -21.82 -9.72
CA HIS A 25 -15.34 -21.68 -10.19
C HIS A 25 -15.45 -20.74 -11.40
N PHE A 26 -14.72 -19.59 -11.36
CA PHE A 26 -14.77 -18.59 -12.40
C PHE A 26 -13.37 -18.01 -12.67
N PRO A 27 -12.50 -18.71 -13.43
CA PRO A 27 -11.12 -18.30 -13.67
C PRO A 27 -10.98 -17.01 -14.49
N GLU A 28 -11.94 -16.71 -15.36
CA GLU A 28 -11.92 -15.54 -16.23
C GLU A 28 -12.09 -14.25 -15.44
N LEU A 29 -12.85 -14.28 -14.33
CA LEU A 29 -13.11 -13.09 -13.52
C LEU A 29 -11.84 -12.43 -13.01
N SER A 30 -10.84 -13.21 -12.60
CA SER A 30 -9.57 -12.71 -12.11
C SER A 30 -8.72 -12.01 -13.18
N LYS A 31 -8.98 -12.29 -14.47
CA LYS A 31 -8.32 -11.65 -15.61
C LYS A 31 -9.03 -10.36 -16.03
N ILE A 32 -10.34 -10.32 -15.88
CA ILE A 32 -11.18 -9.18 -16.26
C ILE A 32 -11.05 -8.07 -15.20
N ILE A 33 -11.17 -8.44 -13.92
CA ILE A 33 -11.10 -7.50 -12.80
C ILE A 33 -9.72 -7.54 -12.18
N THR A 34 -8.91 -6.53 -12.48
CA THR A 34 -7.55 -6.37 -11.93
C THR A 34 -7.56 -5.76 -10.53
N ASP A 35 -8.54 -4.91 -10.23
CA ASP A 35 -8.67 -4.31 -8.91
C ASP A 35 -9.14 -5.32 -7.87
N ASN A 36 -8.41 -5.36 -6.77
CA ASN A 36 -8.62 -6.32 -5.70
C ASN A 36 -9.93 -6.10 -4.94
N LEU A 37 -10.28 -4.84 -4.67
CA LEU A 37 -11.50 -4.52 -3.92
C LEU A 37 -12.75 -4.71 -4.76
N ALA A 38 -12.70 -4.26 -6.02
CA ALA A 38 -13.78 -4.48 -6.97
C ALA A 38 -14.04 -5.98 -7.16
N PHE A 39 -12.99 -6.80 -7.25
CA PHE A 39 -13.09 -8.25 -7.34
C PHE A 39 -13.85 -8.85 -6.14
N VAL A 40 -13.44 -8.52 -4.91
CA VAL A 40 -14.05 -9.04 -3.69
C VAL A 40 -15.52 -8.64 -3.58
N ARG A 41 -15.86 -7.37 -3.85
CA ARG A 41 -17.24 -6.89 -3.84
C ARG A 41 -18.09 -7.56 -4.92
N THR A 42 -17.54 -7.78 -6.11
CA THR A 42 -18.24 -8.48 -7.19
C THR A 42 -18.54 -9.92 -6.78
N VAL A 43 -17.60 -10.63 -6.17
CA VAL A 43 -17.80 -12.01 -5.68
C VAL A 43 -18.84 -12.05 -4.56
N GLU A 44 -18.82 -11.08 -3.64
CA GLU A 44 -19.79 -10.99 -2.54
C GLU A 44 -21.22 -10.84 -3.07
N VAL A 45 -21.43 -9.95 -4.03
CA VAL A 45 -22.77 -9.66 -4.59
C VAL A 45 -23.22 -10.77 -5.54
N MET A 46 -22.36 -11.23 -6.44
CA MET A 46 -22.68 -12.21 -7.46
C MET A 46 -22.87 -13.63 -6.87
N GLY A 47 -22.00 -14.05 -5.97
CA GLY A 47 -21.96 -15.43 -5.45
C GLY A 47 -21.59 -16.44 -6.53
N THR A 48 -22.58 -17.13 -7.12
CA THR A 48 -22.35 -18.07 -8.23
C THR A 48 -22.26 -17.36 -9.56
N ARG A 49 -21.51 -17.93 -10.53
CA ARG A 49 -21.43 -17.37 -11.88
C ARG A 49 -22.76 -17.31 -12.61
N ASP A 50 -23.68 -18.24 -12.30
CA ASP A 50 -25.01 -18.30 -12.92
C ASP A 50 -25.85 -17.08 -12.60
N ASN A 51 -25.63 -16.47 -11.44
CA ASN A 51 -26.29 -15.24 -11.02
C ASN A 51 -25.75 -13.99 -11.73
N ALA A 52 -24.60 -14.07 -12.40
CA ALA A 52 -23.98 -12.91 -13.06
C ALA A 52 -24.89 -12.20 -14.07
N LYS A 53 -25.83 -12.93 -14.67
CA LYS A 53 -26.81 -12.37 -15.62
C LYS A 53 -27.91 -11.55 -14.96
N HIS A 54 -28.24 -11.87 -13.69
CA HIS A 54 -29.37 -11.30 -12.98
C HIS A 54 -28.97 -10.19 -12.01
N VAL A 55 -27.69 -10.13 -11.67
CA VAL A 55 -27.15 -9.18 -10.69
C VAL A 55 -26.68 -7.93 -11.43
N ASP A 56 -27.05 -6.79 -10.89
CA ASP A 56 -26.58 -5.49 -11.32
C ASP A 56 -25.24 -5.17 -10.62
N LEU A 57 -24.20 -4.95 -11.40
CA LEU A 57 -22.84 -4.66 -10.91
C LEU A 57 -22.41 -3.23 -11.21
N SER A 58 -23.32 -2.38 -11.71
CA SER A 58 -23.04 -1.00 -12.12
C SER A 58 -22.45 -0.13 -11.00
N ASP A 59 -22.78 -0.44 -9.74
CA ASP A 59 -22.24 0.28 -8.57
C ASP A 59 -20.77 -0.03 -8.28
N ILE A 60 -20.28 -1.17 -8.77
CA ILE A 60 -18.93 -1.68 -8.44
C ILE A 60 -18.01 -1.59 -9.66
N LEU A 61 -18.56 -1.86 -10.85
CA LEU A 61 -17.81 -2.01 -12.09
C LEU A 61 -18.29 -0.99 -13.15
N PRO A 62 -17.39 -0.51 -14.03
CA PRO A 62 -17.76 0.21 -15.24
C PRO A 62 -18.59 -0.69 -16.17
N GLU A 63 -19.53 -0.14 -16.92
CA GLU A 63 -20.40 -0.88 -17.86
C GLU A 63 -19.61 -1.80 -18.81
N GLU A 64 -18.48 -1.33 -19.36
CA GLU A 64 -17.64 -2.13 -20.26
C GLU A 64 -17.08 -3.40 -19.60
N VAL A 65 -16.79 -3.34 -18.29
CA VAL A 65 -16.25 -4.48 -17.54
C VAL A 65 -17.39 -5.41 -17.14
N GLU A 66 -18.55 -4.86 -16.78
CA GLU A 66 -19.74 -5.63 -16.45
C GLU A 66 -20.22 -6.50 -17.62
N GLU A 67 -20.27 -5.93 -18.83
CA GLU A 67 -20.62 -6.68 -20.05
C GLU A 67 -19.64 -7.84 -20.29
N LYS A 68 -18.35 -7.59 -20.18
CA LYS A 68 -17.32 -8.63 -20.31
C LYS A 68 -17.45 -9.74 -19.26
N VAL A 69 -17.83 -9.40 -18.03
CA VAL A 69 -18.08 -10.38 -16.97
C VAL A 69 -19.29 -11.22 -17.31
N LYS A 70 -20.38 -10.61 -17.79
CA LYS A 70 -21.60 -11.34 -18.19
C LYS A 70 -21.34 -12.26 -19.38
N GLU A 71 -20.62 -11.81 -20.41
CA GLU A 71 -20.22 -12.63 -21.55
C GLU A 71 -19.31 -13.80 -21.12
N ALA A 72 -18.32 -13.52 -20.27
CA ALA A 72 -17.42 -14.53 -19.76
C ALA A 72 -18.14 -15.59 -18.89
N ALA A 73 -19.15 -15.18 -18.14
CA ALA A 73 -19.95 -16.11 -17.32
C ALA A 73 -20.70 -17.16 -18.17
N GLU A 74 -21.10 -16.81 -19.40
CA GLU A 74 -21.77 -17.75 -20.31
C GLU A 74 -20.82 -18.81 -20.86
N ILE A 75 -19.57 -18.45 -21.10
CA ILE A 75 -18.57 -19.29 -21.82
C ILE A 75 -17.57 -19.90 -20.83
N SER A 76 -17.72 -19.62 -19.53
CA SER A 76 -16.74 -20.02 -18.51
C SER A 76 -16.55 -21.54 -18.45
N MET A 77 -15.27 -21.94 -18.38
CA MET A 77 -14.85 -23.34 -18.20
C MET A 77 -14.63 -23.73 -16.74
N GLY A 78 -15.07 -22.91 -15.78
CA GLY A 78 -14.93 -23.20 -14.36
C GLY A 78 -15.74 -24.38 -13.90
N THR A 79 -15.33 -24.99 -12.80
CA THR A 79 -16.04 -26.11 -12.16
C THR A 79 -17.26 -25.62 -11.38
N GLU A 80 -18.24 -26.49 -11.20
CA GLU A 80 -19.33 -26.21 -10.27
C GLU A 80 -18.79 -26.14 -8.85
N ILE A 81 -19.37 -25.27 -8.04
CA ILE A 81 -18.99 -25.03 -6.65
C ILE A 81 -20.15 -25.43 -5.74
N SER A 82 -19.86 -25.95 -4.54
CA SER A 82 -20.90 -26.26 -3.57
C SER A 82 -21.40 -24.98 -2.88
N ASP A 83 -22.67 -25.02 -2.40
CA ASP A 83 -23.25 -23.89 -1.67
C ASP A 83 -22.49 -23.57 -0.38
N GLU A 84 -21.90 -24.57 0.26
CA GLU A 84 -21.09 -24.41 1.46
C GLU A 84 -19.79 -23.66 1.16
N ASP A 85 -19.14 -23.98 0.04
CA ASP A 85 -17.90 -23.31 -0.37
C ASP A 85 -18.16 -21.85 -0.74
N ILE A 86 -19.27 -21.56 -1.43
CA ILE A 86 -19.69 -20.19 -1.73
C ILE A 86 -19.91 -19.38 -0.46
N LEU A 87 -20.59 -19.97 0.53
CA LEU A 87 -20.81 -19.30 1.82
C LEU A 87 -19.48 -18.99 2.51
N ASN A 88 -18.52 -19.90 2.50
CA ASN A 88 -17.20 -19.69 3.06
C ASN A 88 -16.43 -18.57 2.33
N ILE A 89 -16.50 -18.54 1.00
CA ILE A 89 -15.89 -17.47 0.19
C ILE A 89 -16.57 -16.13 0.49
N LYS A 90 -17.88 -16.07 0.58
CA LYS A 90 -18.63 -14.85 0.95
C LYS A 90 -18.21 -14.33 2.33
N HIS A 91 -18.11 -15.22 3.32
CA HIS A 91 -17.62 -14.82 4.64
C HIS A 91 -16.21 -14.24 4.58
N LEU A 92 -15.33 -14.82 3.78
CA LEU A 92 -13.99 -14.29 3.57
C LEU A 92 -14.03 -12.92 2.88
N CYS A 93 -14.91 -12.71 1.89
CA CYS A 93 -15.09 -11.43 1.22
C CYS A 93 -15.57 -10.34 2.19
N ILE A 94 -16.54 -10.65 3.05
CA ILE A 94 -17.04 -9.72 4.08
C ILE A 94 -15.90 -9.31 5.02
N GLN A 95 -15.11 -10.27 5.49
CA GLN A 95 -13.94 -9.96 6.34
C GLN A 95 -12.92 -9.06 5.65
N VAL A 96 -12.67 -9.26 4.35
CA VAL A 96 -11.77 -8.39 3.58
C VAL A 96 -12.30 -6.96 3.52
N VAL A 97 -13.60 -6.78 3.31
CA VAL A 97 -14.24 -5.45 3.27
C VAL A 97 -14.13 -4.78 4.65
N GLU A 98 -14.42 -5.49 5.73
CA GLU A 98 -14.30 -4.98 7.10
C GLU A 98 -12.86 -4.55 7.44
N ILE A 99 -11.86 -5.36 7.09
CA ILE A 99 -10.44 -5.02 7.31
C ILE A 99 -10.05 -3.78 6.49
N GLN A 100 -10.55 -3.66 5.26
CA GLN A 100 -10.28 -2.49 4.43
C GLN A 100 -10.89 -1.21 5.00
N GLU A 101 -12.11 -1.28 5.53
CA GLU A 101 -12.74 -0.15 6.21
C GLU A 101 -11.96 0.26 7.46
N TYR A 102 -11.57 -0.72 8.27
CA TYR A 102 -10.73 -0.47 9.45
C TYR A 102 -9.38 0.15 9.08
N ARG A 103 -8.74 -0.33 8.00
CA ARG A 103 -7.51 0.26 7.47
C ARG A 103 -7.69 1.72 7.08
N THR A 104 -8.81 2.05 6.44
CA THR A 104 -9.13 3.43 6.02
C THR A 104 -9.31 4.34 7.24
N GLN A 105 -10.06 3.89 8.24
CA GLN A 105 -10.24 4.63 9.49
C GLN A 105 -8.92 4.86 10.22
N LEU A 106 -8.06 3.84 10.27
CA LEU A 106 -6.74 3.94 10.89
C LEU A 106 -5.82 4.91 10.13
N TYR A 107 -5.92 4.93 8.81
CA TYR A 107 -5.18 5.88 7.97
C TYR A 107 -5.61 7.33 8.24
N GLU A 108 -6.92 7.60 8.29
CA GLU A 108 -7.45 8.93 8.62
C GLU A 108 -7.07 9.37 10.03
N TYR A 109 -7.14 8.45 11.00
CA TYR A 109 -6.68 8.73 12.36
C TYR A 109 -5.19 9.11 12.37
N LEU A 110 -4.35 8.34 11.67
CA LEU A 110 -2.92 8.63 11.57
C LEU A 110 -2.66 9.99 10.92
N LYS A 111 -3.37 10.31 9.85
CA LYS A 111 -3.27 11.60 9.15
C LYS A 111 -3.58 12.77 10.10
N ASN A 112 -4.69 12.70 10.82
CA ASN A 112 -5.10 13.72 11.77
C ASN A 112 -4.08 13.89 12.92
N ARG A 113 -3.52 12.78 13.40
CA ARG A 113 -2.47 12.80 14.43
C ARG A 113 -1.17 13.39 13.93
N MET A 114 -0.77 13.07 12.71
CA MET A 114 0.46 13.62 12.11
C MET A 114 0.39 15.13 11.92
N ILE A 115 -0.75 15.66 11.50
CA ILE A 115 -0.97 17.11 11.36
C ILE A 115 -0.86 17.80 12.74
N ALA A 116 -1.34 17.16 13.81
CA ALA A 116 -1.27 17.71 15.16
C ALA A 116 0.14 17.64 15.77
N ILE A 117 0.89 16.57 15.51
CA ILE A 117 2.21 16.33 16.14
C ILE A 117 3.34 16.99 15.34
N ALA A 118 3.33 16.90 14.02
CA ALA A 118 4.43 17.34 13.18
C ALA A 118 3.91 17.94 11.86
N PRO A 119 3.25 19.12 11.88
CA PRO A 119 2.66 19.73 10.69
C PRO A 119 3.70 20.02 9.60
N ASN A 120 4.88 20.51 9.98
CA ASN A 120 5.94 20.85 9.04
C ASN A 120 6.53 19.61 8.35
N LEU A 121 6.71 18.52 9.09
CA LEU A 121 7.16 17.25 8.53
C LEU A 121 6.12 16.68 7.57
N THR A 122 4.84 16.79 7.92
CA THR A 122 3.73 16.34 7.09
C THR A 122 3.66 17.10 5.76
N ILE A 123 3.85 18.41 5.77
CA ILE A 123 3.87 19.23 4.55
C ILE A 123 5.06 18.86 3.66
N LEU A 124 6.21 18.54 4.26
CA LEU A 124 7.45 18.29 3.54
C LEU A 124 7.50 16.92 2.86
N VAL A 125 7.16 15.86 3.58
CA VAL A 125 7.33 14.47 3.13
C VAL A 125 6.01 13.68 3.02
N GLY A 126 4.92 14.25 3.45
CA GLY A 126 3.62 13.59 3.53
C GLY A 126 3.38 12.83 4.83
N GLU A 127 2.10 12.48 5.08
CA GLU A 127 1.65 11.92 6.35
C GLU A 127 2.26 10.53 6.63
N LEU A 128 2.19 9.65 5.63
CA LEU A 128 2.66 8.26 5.77
C LEU A 128 4.17 8.16 5.92
N VAL A 129 4.90 8.89 5.07
CA VAL A 129 6.37 8.86 5.10
C VAL A 129 6.88 9.50 6.40
N GLY A 130 6.29 10.63 6.81
CA GLY A 130 6.60 11.27 8.09
C GLY A 130 6.36 10.35 9.28
N ALA A 131 5.24 9.65 9.31
CA ALA A 131 4.93 8.68 10.37
C ALA A 131 5.89 7.49 10.39
N ARG A 132 6.33 7.00 9.22
CA ARG A 132 7.35 5.93 9.13
C ARG A 132 8.69 6.40 9.65
N LEU A 133 9.12 7.61 9.29
CA LEU A 133 10.37 8.19 9.79
C LEU A 133 10.36 8.32 11.32
N ILE A 134 9.28 8.84 11.90
CA ILE A 134 9.13 8.93 13.37
C ILE A 134 9.14 7.53 14.01
N SER A 135 8.48 6.56 13.40
CA SER A 135 8.43 5.18 13.91
C SER A 135 9.81 4.52 13.91
N HIS A 136 10.60 4.72 12.86
CA HIS A 136 11.97 4.18 12.78
C HIS A 136 12.95 4.92 13.71
N ALA A 137 12.80 6.22 13.86
CA ALA A 137 13.60 7.01 14.80
C ALA A 137 13.22 6.78 16.29
N GLY A 138 12.02 6.21 16.53
CA GLY A 138 11.45 6.00 17.85
C GLY A 138 10.75 7.22 18.44
N SER A 139 11.15 8.44 18.12
CA SER A 139 10.49 9.69 18.53
C SER A 139 10.83 10.83 17.57
N LEU A 140 9.99 11.88 17.57
CA LEU A 140 10.23 13.10 16.81
C LEU A 140 11.53 13.79 17.23
N MET A 141 11.82 13.83 18.54
CA MET A 141 13.04 14.41 19.09
C MET A 141 14.31 13.65 18.64
N ASN A 142 14.23 12.34 18.56
CA ASN A 142 15.34 11.52 18.04
C ASN A 142 15.54 11.78 16.54
N LEU A 143 14.45 11.85 15.79
CA LEU A 143 14.50 12.17 14.35
C LEU A 143 15.20 13.51 14.11
N ALA A 144 14.91 14.52 14.94
CA ALA A 144 15.55 15.84 14.87
C ALA A 144 17.07 15.81 15.11
N LYS A 145 17.56 14.85 15.88
CA LYS A 145 19.00 14.70 16.19
C LYS A 145 19.77 13.94 15.10
N HIS A 146 19.06 13.23 14.22
CA HIS A 146 19.71 12.49 13.15
C HIS A 146 20.23 13.42 12.04
N PRO A 147 21.45 13.19 11.54
CA PRO A 147 21.95 13.90 10.36
C PRO A 147 21.12 13.54 9.11
N ALA A 148 21.05 14.44 8.16
CA ALA A 148 20.25 14.27 6.94
C ALA A 148 20.56 12.98 6.18
N SER A 149 21.84 12.58 6.11
CA SER A 149 22.27 11.32 5.49
C SER A 149 21.67 10.08 6.17
N THR A 150 21.52 10.10 7.49
CA THR A 150 20.89 9.00 8.24
C THR A 150 19.39 8.98 8.02
N VAL A 151 18.74 10.14 8.00
CA VAL A 151 17.28 10.22 7.74
C VAL A 151 16.94 9.67 6.37
N GLN A 152 17.79 9.91 5.36
CA GLN A 152 17.58 9.42 4.00
C GLN A 152 17.58 7.89 3.89
N ILE A 153 18.38 7.20 4.70
CA ILE A 153 18.49 5.73 4.69
C ILE A 153 17.64 5.06 5.79
N LEU A 154 16.99 5.83 6.63
CA LEU A 154 16.23 5.34 7.76
C LEU A 154 15.08 4.43 7.30
N GLY A 155 15.05 3.19 7.79
CA GLY A 155 14.10 2.16 7.37
C GLY A 155 14.54 1.33 6.16
N ALA A 156 15.56 1.75 5.42
CA ALA A 156 16.11 1.04 4.26
C ALA A 156 17.48 0.38 4.55
N GLU A 157 17.93 0.36 5.80
CA GLU A 157 19.28 -0.09 6.19
C GLU A 157 19.56 -1.53 5.72
N LYS A 158 18.59 -2.44 5.88
CA LYS A 158 18.75 -3.84 5.45
C LYS A 158 18.95 -3.98 3.94
N ALA A 159 18.22 -3.19 3.15
CA ALA A 159 18.36 -3.19 1.69
C ALA A 159 19.73 -2.64 1.27
N LEU A 160 20.17 -1.55 1.90
CA LEU A 160 21.47 -0.93 1.65
C LEU A 160 22.61 -1.91 1.95
N PHE A 161 22.59 -2.60 3.10
CA PHE A 161 23.60 -3.59 3.45
C PHE A 161 23.58 -4.80 2.50
N LYS A 162 22.43 -5.21 2.01
CA LYS A 162 22.34 -6.29 1.02
C LYS A 162 22.98 -5.91 -0.30
N VAL A 163 22.72 -4.69 -0.78
CA VAL A 163 23.33 -4.14 -2.00
C VAL A 163 24.83 -4.00 -1.81
N SER A 164 25.29 -3.44 -0.70
CA SER A 164 26.72 -3.29 -0.40
C SER A 164 27.47 -4.64 -0.38
N ARG A 165 26.84 -5.71 0.13
CA ARG A 165 27.45 -7.06 0.10
C ARG A 165 27.50 -7.65 -1.32
N SER A 166 26.49 -7.40 -2.15
CA SER A 166 26.47 -7.91 -3.53
C SER A 166 27.43 -7.13 -4.44
N THR A 167 27.72 -5.88 -4.11
CA THR A 167 28.55 -4.98 -4.92
C THR A 167 30.06 -5.08 -4.56
N SER A 168 30.42 -5.76 -3.48
CA SER A 168 31.81 -5.95 -3.09
C SER A 168 32.65 -6.76 -4.12
N TYR A 169 32.04 -7.24 -5.20
CA TYR A 169 32.70 -7.95 -6.29
C TYR A 169 32.79 -7.18 -7.62
N SER A 170 32.44 -5.90 -7.67
CA SER A 170 32.57 -5.09 -8.89
C SER A 170 33.11 -3.69 -8.57
N PRO A 171 34.33 -3.34 -9.01
CA PRO A 171 34.94 -2.03 -8.73
C PRO A 171 34.41 -0.89 -9.61
N ARG A 172 33.17 -0.96 -10.12
CA ARG A 172 32.69 -0.01 -11.13
C ARG A 172 31.40 0.75 -10.76
N ASN A 173 31.07 0.91 -9.48
CA ASN A 173 29.84 1.61 -9.06
C ASN A 173 30.09 2.86 -8.20
N ASP A 174 31.18 3.60 -8.46
CA ASP A 174 31.35 4.95 -7.90
C ASP A 174 30.29 5.95 -8.40
N ASP A 175 29.61 5.65 -9.51
CA ASP A 175 28.60 6.52 -10.08
C ASP A 175 27.25 6.47 -9.35
N PHE A 176 26.92 5.38 -8.66
CA PHE A 176 25.67 5.29 -7.88
C PHE A 176 25.72 6.20 -6.65
N PHE A 177 26.87 6.26 -5.97
CA PHE A 177 27.04 7.16 -4.82
C PHE A 177 27.24 8.63 -5.23
N LYS A 178 27.78 8.89 -6.41
CA LYS A 178 27.93 10.28 -6.92
C LYS A 178 26.59 10.90 -7.32
N ASN A 179 25.63 10.12 -7.82
CA ASN A 179 24.30 10.62 -8.15
C ASN A 179 23.36 10.77 -6.94
N THR A 180 23.67 10.12 -5.81
CA THR A 180 22.85 10.20 -4.59
C THR A 180 23.28 11.35 -3.68
N SER A 181 24.39 12.01 -3.97
CA SER A 181 24.97 13.07 -3.11
C SER A 181 24.33 14.45 -3.26
N SER A 182 23.21 14.59 -3.98
CA SER A 182 22.64 15.90 -4.27
C SER A 182 21.27 16.21 -3.67
N ILE A 183 20.75 15.39 -2.75
CA ILE A 183 19.51 15.74 -2.06
C ILE A 183 19.78 15.82 -0.57
N TYR A 184 20.19 16.99 -0.11
CA TYR A 184 20.19 17.30 1.32
C TYR A 184 18.77 17.68 1.71
N LEU A 185 18.06 16.77 2.37
CA LEU A 185 16.76 17.05 2.97
C LEU A 185 17.01 17.79 4.30
N ILE A 186 16.72 19.05 4.34
CA ILE A 186 16.72 19.85 5.56
C ILE A 186 15.31 19.86 6.12
N VAL A 187 15.01 19.19 7.22
CA VAL A 187 13.72 19.15 7.92
C VAL A 187 13.67 20.24 8.98
N LEU A 188 12.82 21.23 8.85
CA LEU A 188 12.53 22.19 9.90
C LEU A 188 11.51 21.57 10.85
N ILE A 189 11.95 21.03 11.95
CA ILE A 189 11.08 20.49 13.00
C ILE A 189 10.89 21.61 14.02
N ILE A 190 9.71 22.21 14.01
CA ILE A 190 9.26 23.08 15.11
C ILE A 190 8.49 22.15 16.04
N ALA A 191 9.11 21.70 17.11
CA ALA A 191 8.41 21.14 18.26
C ALA A 191 8.19 22.32 19.22
N ASP A 192 6.93 22.56 19.55
CA ASP A 192 6.44 23.54 20.51
C ASP A 192 7.48 24.56 21.07
N ASP A 193 7.28 25.80 20.72
CA ASP A 193 7.79 27.07 21.23
C ASP A 193 9.28 27.26 21.59
N ASP A 194 10.08 26.21 21.81
CA ASP A 194 11.45 26.38 22.35
C ASP A 194 12.60 25.68 21.62
N VAL A 195 12.39 24.94 20.54
CA VAL A 195 13.49 24.27 19.82
C VAL A 195 13.40 24.46 18.30
N PHE A 196 14.23 25.36 17.79
CA PHE A 196 14.47 25.53 16.35
C PHE A 196 15.44 24.46 15.86
N VAL A 197 14.99 23.50 15.08
CA VAL A 197 15.87 22.67 14.26
C VAL A 197 15.72 23.09 12.81
N ILE A 198 16.73 23.78 12.31
CA ILE A 198 16.77 24.23 10.91
C ILE A 198 17.30 23.09 10.06
N VAL A 199 16.47 22.58 9.18
CA VAL A 199 16.83 21.62 8.16
C VAL A 199 16.88 22.34 6.82
N THR A 200 18.01 22.55 6.15
CA THR A 200 18.19 23.25 4.90
C THR A 200 18.09 22.30 3.69
N LEU A 201 17.25 22.56 2.74
CA LEU A 201 17.19 21.89 1.44
C LEU A 201 18.31 22.48 0.57
N ILE A 202 19.40 21.76 0.34
CA ILE A 202 20.38 22.16 -0.66
C ILE A 202 20.01 21.45 -1.95
N ILE A 203 19.35 22.18 -2.84
CA ILE A 203 19.14 21.74 -4.23
C ILE A 203 20.48 21.95 -4.94
N SER A 204 21.01 20.89 -5.53
CA SER A 204 22.23 20.97 -6.34
C SER A 204 22.04 21.94 -7.51
N PRO A 205 22.96 22.81 -7.81
CA PRO A 205 22.85 23.86 -8.84
C PRO A 205 23.07 23.35 -10.29
N ASN A 206 22.80 22.10 -10.60
CA ASN A 206 22.99 21.52 -11.93
C ASN A 206 21.67 21.11 -12.60
N SER A 207 20.63 21.94 -12.48
CA SER A 207 19.44 21.87 -13.35
C SER A 207 19.13 23.27 -13.87
N ILE A 208 20.02 23.79 -14.72
CA ILE A 208 19.70 24.80 -15.75
C ILE A 208 20.32 24.30 -17.04
#